data_3dcba4f037cbeba98f0f29f7b12cacf0
#
_entry.id   3dcba4f037cbeba98f0f29f7b12cacf0
#
_cell.length_a   1.000
_cell.length_b   1.000
_cell.length_c   1.000
_cell.angle_alpha   90.00
_cell.angle_beta   90.00
_cell.angle_gamma   90.00
#
_symmetry.space_group_name_H-M   'P 1'
#
loop_
_entity.id
_entity.type
_entity.pdbx_description
1 polymer ?
#
loop_
_entity_poly.entity_id
_entity_poly.type
_entity_poly.pdbx_seq_one_letter_code
_entity_poly.pdbx_strand_id
1 'polypeptide(L)'
;QNGQWYMVYLCGRKIGDGYSLLGRETAIDPIEWTADGWPVVNSLNGPSTLQIKPDLPECIWESSLDDDFDNDWLSSDWMFPRAPEFDGIVLENSYVKVKGSRYDLNSMHAKNILLRRQQNFRFEAVCKLRMPQIYPGQDVGMTCYYDENTFLKFGIFATKEENPRLLVKVAEYIDGYKEG
;
A
#
# COMPACT_ATOMS: atom_id res chain seq x y z
N GLN A 1 -3.90 8.26 -31.08
CA GLN A 1 -4.80 7.66 -32.10
C GLN A 1 -5.74 8.69 -32.73
N ASN A 2 -6.15 9.71 -31.99
CA ASN A 2 -7.04 10.80 -32.44
C ASN A 2 -6.31 12.13 -32.68
N GLY A 3 -4.97 12.16 -32.68
CA GLY A 3 -4.16 13.37 -32.84
C GLY A 3 -4.03 14.23 -31.58
N GLN A 4 -4.65 13.84 -30.48
CA GLN A 4 -4.52 14.53 -29.21
C GLN A 4 -3.26 14.09 -28.46
N TRP A 5 -2.67 15.02 -27.72
CA TRP A 5 -1.49 14.81 -26.92
C TRP A 5 -1.81 15.01 -25.45
N TYR A 6 -1.20 14.18 -24.60
CA TYR A 6 -1.36 14.24 -23.16
C TYR A 6 0.00 14.14 -22.48
N MET A 7 0.17 14.88 -21.42
CA MET A 7 1.29 14.70 -20.49
C MET A 7 0.85 13.80 -19.34
N VAL A 8 1.62 12.77 -19.10
CA VAL A 8 1.49 11.92 -17.92
C VAL A 8 2.62 12.30 -16.97
N TYR A 9 2.29 12.63 -15.73
CA TYR A 9 3.27 13.14 -14.77
C TYR A 9 2.95 12.70 -13.34
N LEU A 10 3.95 12.87 -12.49
CA LEU A 10 3.85 12.56 -11.09
C LEU A 10 3.16 13.67 -10.32
N CYS A 11 2.20 13.33 -9.48
CA CYS A 11 1.52 14.27 -8.61
C CYS A 11 1.34 13.70 -7.20
N GLY A 12 0.79 14.51 -6.29
CA GLY A 12 0.31 14.09 -4.99
C GLY A 12 -0.96 14.84 -4.64
N ARG A 13 -1.98 14.14 -4.18
CA ARG A 13 -3.21 14.76 -3.67
C ARG A 13 -2.99 15.19 -2.22
N LYS A 14 -3.20 16.46 -1.95
CA LYS A 14 -3.03 17.04 -0.61
C LYS A 14 -4.29 16.87 0.23
N ILE A 15 -4.10 16.68 1.53
CA ILE A 15 -5.13 16.86 2.55
C ILE A 15 -4.74 18.09 3.37
N GLY A 16 -5.68 19.03 3.52
CA GLY A 16 -5.44 20.26 4.26
C GLY A 16 -4.22 21.04 3.73
N ASP A 17 -3.37 21.52 4.60
CA ASP A 17 -2.29 22.46 4.28
C ASP A 17 -1.01 21.84 3.69
N GLY A 18 -1.03 20.57 3.26
CA GLY A 18 0.10 20.15 2.47
C GLY A 18 0.56 18.71 2.54
N TYR A 19 -0.09 17.83 3.25
CA TYR A 19 0.30 16.42 3.33
C TYR A 19 -0.37 15.57 2.26
N SER A 20 0.39 14.69 1.62
CA SER A 20 -0.11 13.68 0.68
C SER A 20 0.01 12.29 1.30
N LEU A 21 -1.03 11.83 2.00
CA LEU A 21 -1.05 10.51 2.65
C LEU A 21 -1.05 9.34 1.65
N LEU A 22 -1.51 9.59 0.43
CA LEU A 22 -1.54 8.55 -0.61
C LEU A 22 -0.18 8.44 -1.34
N GLY A 23 0.77 9.31 -1.00
CA GLY A 23 2.05 9.37 -1.66
C GLY A 23 1.95 9.90 -3.08
N ARG A 24 2.80 9.38 -3.96
CA ARG A 24 2.86 9.82 -5.36
C ARG A 24 1.86 9.07 -6.21
N GLU A 25 1.15 9.81 -7.04
CA GLU A 25 0.14 9.30 -7.97
C GLU A 25 0.46 9.77 -9.39
N THR A 26 -0.21 9.17 -10.36
CA THR A 26 -0.07 9.55 -11.77
C THR A 26 -1.23 10.43 -12.16
N ALA A 27 -0.95 11.59 -12.74
CA ALA A 27 -1.94 12.50 -13.32
C ALA A 27 -1.75 12.61 -14.82
N ILE A 28 -2.79 13.09 -15.50
CA ILE A 28 -2.82 13.29 -16.93
C ILE A 28 -3.50 14.63 -17.26
N ASP A 29 -2.86 15.43 -18.11
CA ASP A 29 -3.42 16.66 -18.65
C ASP A 29 -3.21 16.75 -20.17
N PRO A 30 -4.08 17.44 -20.90
CA PRO A 30 -3.92 17.65 -22.33
C PRO A 30 -2.74 18.58 -22.63
N ILE A 31 -2.10 18.34 -23.78
CA ILE A 31 -1.03 19.19 -24.32
C ILE A 31 -1.50 19.80 -25.62
N GLU A 32 -1.25 21.08 -25.77
CA GLU A 32 -1.29 21.83 -27.03
C GLU A 32 0.13 22.19 -27.45
N TRP A 33 0.41 22.18 -28.73
CA TRP A 33 1.70 22.58 -29.28
C TRP A 33 1.62 24.01 -29.84
N THR A 34 2.54 24.86 -29.43
CA THR A 34 2.68 26.21 -29.99
C THR A 34 3.21 26.14 -31.40
N ALA A 35 3.10 27.25 -32.16
CA ALA A 35 3.56 27.33 -33.55
C ALA A 35 5.09 27.10 -33.67
N ASP A 36 5.86 27.39 -32.65
CA ASP A 36 7.31 27.17 -32.54
C ASP A 36 7.68 25.83 -31.92
N GLY A 37 6.70 24.93 -31.69
CA GLY A 37 6.91 23.55 -31.31
C GLY A 37 7.11 23.29 -29.79
N TRP A 38 6.69 24.23 -28.91
CA TRP A 38 6.70 24.02 -27.49
C TRP A 38 5.41 23.39 -26.96
N PRO A 39 5.49 22.44 -26.02
CA PRO A 39 4.31 21.88 -25.37
C PRO A 39 3.74 22.84 -24.35
N VAL A 40 2.44 23.04 -24.38
CA VAL A 40 1.68 23.81 -23.40
C VAL A 40 0.71 22.87 -22.69
N VAL A 41 0.82 22.75 -21.40
CA VAL A 41 -0.02 21.85 -20.60
C VAL A 41 -1.27 22.60 -20.14
N ASN A 42 -2.45 22.02 -20.42
CA ASN A 42 -3.73 22.51 -19.94
C ASN A 42 -3.92 24.01 -20.20
N SER A 43 -3.64 24.47 -21.44
CA SER A 43 -3.75 25.87 -21.89
C SER A 43 -3.07 26.87 -20.93
N LEU A 44 -1.86 26.58 -20.47
CA LEU A 44 -1.05 27.36 -19.50
C LEU A 44 -1.58 27.39 -18.06
N ASN A 45 -2.67 26.68 -17.74
CA ASN A 45 -3.17 26.60 -16.36
C ASN A 45 -2.35 25.63 -15.48
N GLY A 46 -1.45 24.88 -16.09
CA GLY A 46 -0.65 23.88 -15.39
C GLY A 46 -1.47 22.66 -14.94
N PRO A 47 -0.98 21.89 -13.96
CA PRO A 47 -1.64 20.70 -13.47
C PRO A 47 -3.06 20.96 -12.98
N SER A 48 -4.00 20.11 -13.41
CA SER A 48 -5.41 20.22 -13.03
C SER A 48 -5.79 19.21 -11.93
N THR A 49 -6.78 19.56 -11.11
CA THR A 49 -7.37 18.63 -10.14
C THR A 49 -8.49 17.79 -10.74
N LEU A 50 -9.09 18.27 -11.81
CA LEU A 50 -10.15 17.58 -12.55
C LEU A 50 -9.98 17.88 -14.04
N GLN A 51 -10.02 16.86 -14.87
CA GLN A 51 -9.85 16.96 -16.31
C GLN A 51 -10.92 16.17 -17.04
N ILE A 52 -11.24 16.63 -18.27
CA ILE A 52 -12.11 15.88 -19.17
C ILE A 52 -11.35 14.60 -19.59
N LYS A 53 -12.03 13.48 -19.49
CA LYS A 53 -11.50 12.20 -19.92
C LYS A 53 -11.09 12.25 -21.40
N PRO A 54 -9.93 11.68 -21.78
CA PRO A 54 -9.55 11.52 -23.17
C PRO A 54 -10.62 10.79 -23.99
N ASP A 55 -10.89 11.26 -25.20
CA ASP A 55 -11.81 10.60 -26.13
C ASP A 55 -11.12 9.38 -26.78
N LEU A 56 -10.99 8.34 -25.99
CA LEU A 56 -10.39 7.07 -26.37
C LEU A 56 -11.28 5.92 -25.86
N PRO A 57 -11.24 4.74 -26.53
CA PRO A 57 -11.90 3.56 -26.03
C PRO A 57 -11.48 3.25 -24.59
N GLU A 58 -12.44 2.93 -23.75
CA GLU A 58 -12.15 2.50 -22.39
C GLU A 58 -11.53 1.10 -22.39
N CYS A 59 -10.45 0.96 -21.65
CA CYS A 59 -9.99 -0.33 -21.18
C CYS A 59 -10.57 -0.52 -19.76
N ILE A 60 -11.47 -1.47 -19.63
CA ILE A 60 -11.99 -1.85 -18.30
C ILE A 60 -10.86 -2.55 -17.57
N TRP A 61 -10.37 -1.91 -16.53
CA TRP A 61 -9.42 -2.50 -15.60
C TRP A 61 -10.19 -2.97 -14.37
N GLU A 62 -10.39 -4.27 -14.27
CA GLU A 62 -10.98 -4.88 -13.09
C GLU A 62 -9.85 -5.14 -12.08
N SER A 63 -9.84 -4.36 -11.01
CA SER A 63 -9.01 -4.63 -9.84
C SER A 63 -9.93 -5.03 -8.70
N SER A 64 -9.84 -6.27 -8.23
CA SER A 64 -10.55 -6.69 -7.03
C SER A 64 -9.90 -6.02 -5.82
N LEU A 65 -10.71 -5.40 -4.97
CA LEU A 65 -10.24 -4.91 -3.68
C LEU A 65 -10.05 -6.06 -2.67
N ASP A 66 -10.78 -7.14 -2.88
CA ASP A 66 -10.72 -8.34 -2.03
C ASP A 66 -9.82 -9.40 -2.67
N ASP A 67 -9.15 -10.18 -1.82
CA ASP A 67 -8.33 -11.32 -2.24
C ASP A 67 -8.52 -12.45 -1.23
N ASP A 68 -9.06 -13.54 -1.68
CA ASP A 68 -9.26 -14.77 -0.90
C ASP A 68 -8.12 -15.79 -1.09
N PHE A 69 -7.10 -15.40 -1.88
CA PHE A 69 -5.90 -16.17 -2.12
C PHE A 69 -6.13 -17.55 -2.75
N ASP A 70 -7.14 -17.65 -3.59
CA ASP A 70 -7.51 -18.91 -4.28
C ASP A 70 -6.60 -19.22 -5.49
N ASN A 71 -5.80 -18.27 -5.93
CA ASN A 71 -4.87 -18.42 -7.02
C ASN A 71 -3.53 -19.02 -6.59
N ASP A 72 -2.82 -19.63 -7.52
CA ASP A 72 -1.46 -20.15 -7.29
C ASP A 72 -0.39 -19.05 -7.23
N TRP A 73 -0.75 -17.81 -7.48
CA TRP A 73 0.14 -16.63 -7.44
C TRP A 73 -0.54 -15.43 -6.77
N LEU A 74 0.27 -14.58 -6.17
CA LEU A 74 -0.20 -13.30 -5.64
C LEU A 74 -0.59 -12.38 -6.79
N SER A 75 -1.73 -11.69 -6.64
CA SER A 75 -2.11 -10.59 -7.54
C SER A 75 -0.99 -9.54 -7.60
N SER A 76 -0.86 -8.88 -8.76
CA SER A 76 0.08 -7.76 -8.95
C SER A 76 -0.19 -6.55 -8.06
N ASP A 77 -1.33 -6.51 -7.38
CA ASP A 77 -1.68 -5.47 -6.41
C ASP A 77 -0.94 -5.62 -5.08
N TRP A 78 -0.38 -6.82 -4.82
CA TRP A 78 0.44 -7.06 -3.65
C TRP A 78 1.89 -6.68 -3.88
N MET A 79 2.49 -6.05 -2.91
CA MET A 79 3.86 -5.59 -2.96
C MET A 79 4.59 -5.86 -1.64
N PHE A 80 5.91 -5.75 -1.69
CA PHE A 80 6.78 -5.96 -0.54
C PHE A 80 7.69 -4.74 -0.37
N PRO A 81 7.86 -4.20 0.82
CA PRO A 81 8.80 -3.12 1.07
C PRO A 81 10.25 -3.60 0.92
N ARG A 82 10.47 -4.91 1.08
CA ARG A 82 11.75 -5.61 0.91
C ARG A 82 11.49 -7.00 0.36
N ALA A 83 12.44 -7.54 -0.38
CA ALA A 83 12.32 -8.89 -0.92
C ALA A 83 12.04 -9.90 0.22
N PRO A 84 10.95 -10.68 0.15
CA PRO A 84 10.66 -11.69 1.14
C PRO A 84 11.75 -12.79 1.16
N GLU A 85 11.78 -13.58 2.22
CA GLU A 85 12.56 -14.81 2.23
C GLU A 85 12.00 -15.80 1.19
N PHE A 86 12.83 -16.75 0.73
CA PHE A 86 12.45 -17.69 -0.31
C PHE A 86 11.13 -18.44 -0.02
N ASP A 87 10.92 -18.81 1.24
CA ASP A 87 9.72 -19.49 1.74
C ASP A 87 8.89 -18.61 2.70
N GLY A 88 9.11 -17.30 2.63
CA GLY A 88 8.56 -16.35 3.57
C GLY A 88 7.08 -16.05 3.37
N ILE A 89 6.60 -16.17 2.13
CA ILE A 89 5.20 -15.96 1.76
C ILE A 89 4.81 -17.06 0.79
N VAL A 90 3.82 -17.86 1.17
CA VAL A 90 3.36 -19.02 0.40
C VAL A 90 1.84 -19.01 0.31
N LEU A 91 1.32 -19.22 -0.88
CA LEU A 91 -0.10 -19.44 -1.13
C LEU A 91 -0.39 -20.95 -1.03
N GLU A 92 -1.38 -21.32 -0.25
CA GLU A 92 -1.77 -22.71 -0.08
C GLU A 92 -3.19 -22.81 0.49
N ASN A 93 -4.05 -23.56 -0.16
CA ASN A 93 -5.42 -23.86 0.30
C ASN A 93 -6.25 -22.59 0.60
N SER A 94 -6.25 -21.61 -0.27
CA SER A 94 -6.94 -20.31 -0.09
C SER A 94 -6.46 -19.53 1.15
N TYR A 95 -5.18 -19.63 1.45
CA TYR A 95 -4.50 -18.87 2.48
C TYR A 95 -3.19 -18.31 1.97
N VAL A 96 -2.88 -17.10 2.39
CA VAL A 96 -1.50 -16.62 2.38
C VAL A 96 -0.85 -16.97 3.71
N LYS A 97 0.19 -17.78 3.67
CA LYS A 97 1.04 -18.10 4.83
C LYS A 97 2.19 -17.12 4.87
N VAL A 98 2.30 -16.40 5.94
CA VAL A 98 3.39 -15.44 6.18
C VAL A 98 4.27 -15.99 7.29
N LYS A 99 5.53 -16.24 6.98
CA LYS A 99 6.52 -16.70 7.95
C LYS A 99 6.96 -15.54 8.82
N GLY A 100 6.74 -15.64 10.12
CA GLY A 100 7.20 -14.65 11.09
C GLY A 100 8.72 -14.61 11.19
N SER A 101 9.25 -13.47 11.62
CA SER A 101 10.66 -13.27 11.87
C SER A 101 10.89 -12.70 13.28
N ARG A 102 12.15 -12.69 13.73
CA ARG A 102 12.53 -12.05 14.99
C ARG A 102 12.55 -10.52 14.93
N TYR A 103 12.41 -9.96 13.73
CA TYR A 103 12.48 -8.52 13.50
C TYR A 103 11.07 -7.94 13.43
N ASP A 104 10.83 -6.86 14.17
CA ASP A 104 9.59 -6.08 14.09
C ASP A 104 9.66 -5.08 12.92
N LEU A 105 8.54 -4.47 12.59
CA LEU A 105 8.38 -3.54 11.45
C LEU A 105 9.36 -2.36 11.48
N ASN A 106 9.82 -1.96 12.66
CA ASN A 106 10.81 -0.89 12.84
C ASN A 106 12.27 -1.29 12.50
N SER A 107 12.46 -2.44 11.90
CA SER A 107 13.78 -2.94 11.50
C SER A 107 13.94 -3.00 9.99
N MET A 108 15.07 -2.52 9.49
CA MET A 108 15.48 -2.73 8.08
C MET A 108 15.62 -4.21 7.70
N HIS A 109 15.71 -5.11 8.67
CA HIS A 109 15.78 -6.55 8.46
C HIS A 109 14.42 -7.25 8.49
N ALA A 110 13.33 -6.52 8.78
CA ALA A 110 11.99 -7.08 8.71
C ALA A 110 11.65 -7.45 7.27
N LYS A 111 11.26 -8.70 7.06
CA LYS A 111 10.86 -9.27 5.77
C LYS A 111 9.48 -9.89 5.87
N ASN A 112 9.01 -10.44 4.77
CA ASN A 112 7.71 -11.12 4.69
C ASN A 112 6.55 -10.19 5.09
N ILE A 113 6.63 -8.92 4.69
CA ILE A 113 5.59 -7.92 4.88
C ILE A 113 4.83 -7.81 3.57
N LEU A 114 3.54 -8.13 3.59
CA LEU A 114 2.66 -8.09 2.43
C LEU A 114 1.81 -6.82 2.49
N LEU A 115 1.94 -5.97 1.49
CA LEU A 115 1.28 -4.66 1.44
C LEU A 115 0.41 -4.52 0.19
N ARG A 116 -0.65 -3.75 0.32
CA ARG A 116 -1.42 -3.18 -0.80
C ARG A 116 -1.40 -1.66 -0.71
N ARG A 117 -1.42 -1.02 -1.88
CA ARG A 117 -1.43 0.43 -1.93
C ARG A 117 -2.77 0.99 -1.47
N GLN A 118 -2.72 1.92 -0.53
CA GLN A 118 -3.87 2.74 -0.18
C GLN A 118 -4.20 3.68 -1.36
N GLN A 119 -5.45 3.61 -1.85
CA GLN A 119 -5.92 4.40 -3.01
C GLN A 119 -6.85 5.54 -2.59
N ASN A 120 -7.43 5.47 -1.41
CA ASN A 120 -8.39 6.43 -0.90
C ASN A 120 -7.99 6.95 0.48
N PHE A 121 -8.37 8.20 0.79
CA PHE A 121 -8.13 8.79 2.10
C PHE A 121 -8.89 8.11 3.23
N ARG A 122 -10.01 7.48 2.89
CA ARG A 122 -10.80 6.68 3.82
C ARG A 122 -10.94 5.28 3.24
N PHE A 123 -10.62 4.31 4.04
CA PHE A 123 -10.73 2.90 3.65
C PHE A 123 -11.06 2.06 4.88
N GLU A 124 -11.54 0.89 4.62
CA GLU A 124 -11.71 -0.19 5.59
C GLU A 124 -10.90 -1.39 5.10
N ALA A 125 -10.19 -2.05 5.99
CA ALA A 125 -9.46 -3.26 5.69
C ALA A 125 -9.83 -4.34 6.72
N VAL A 126 -10.19 -5.51 6.23
CA VAL A 126 -10.56 -6.65 7.05
C VAL A 126 -9.68 -7.84 6.65
N CYS A 127 -9.12 -8.53 7.62
CA CYS A 127 -8.47 -9.80 7.37
C CYS A 127 -8.96 -10.89 8.31
N LYS A 128 -9.04 -12.11 7.79
CA LYS A 128 -9.25 -13.31 8.59
C LYS A 128 -7.91 -13.93 8.92
N LEU A 129 -7.54 -13.87 10.19
CA LEU A 129 -6.26 -14.36 10.67
C LEU A 129 -6.39 -15.74 11.28
N ARG A 130 -5.46 -16.66 10.92
CA ARG A 130 -5.29 -17.95 11.55
C ARG A 130 -3.89 -18.07 12.12
N MET A 131 -3.80 -18.33 13.42
CA MET A 131 -2.54 -18.59 14.12
C MET A 131 -2.54 -20.06 14.58
N PRO A 132 -1.85 -20.95 13.86
CA PRO A 132 -1.86 -22.39 14.24
C PRO A 132 -1.09 -22.66 15.52
N GLN A 133 -0.08 -21.86 15.84
CA GLN A 133 0.74 -21.97 17.04
C GLN A 133 1.14 -20.57 17.50
N ILE A 134 1.19 -20.35 18.79
CA ILE A 134 1.47 -19.07 19.41
C ILE A 134 2.67 -19.24 20.33
N TYR A 135 3.66 -18.36 20.16
CA TYR A 135 4.86 -18.32 20.98
C TYR A 135 4.90 -17.07 21.84
N PRO A 136 5.54 -17.12 23.02
CA PRO A 136 5.72 -15.94 23.86
C PRO A 136 6.39 -14.78 23.11
N GLY A 137 5.78 -13.60 23.22
CA GLY A 137 6.28 -12.37 22.57
C GLY A 137 6.00 -12.25 21.08
N GLN A 138 5.30 -13.22 20.48
CA GLN A 138 4.89 -13.16 19.08
C GLN A 138 3.79 -12.12 18.89
N ASP A 139 3.86 -11.37 17.78
CA ASP A 139 2.75 -10.55 17.33
C ASP A 139 2.45 -10.77 15.84
N VAL A 140 1.20 -10.55 15.47
CA VAL A 140 0.71 -10.71 14.11
C VAL A 140 -0.51 -9.83 13.90
N GLY A 141 -0.66 -9.25 12.73
CA GLY A 141 -1.80 -8.39 12.44
C GLY A 141 -1.67 -7.64 11.13
N MET A 142 -2.34 -6.49 11.08
CA MET A 142 -2.31 -5.56 9.97
C MET A 142 -1.49 -4.32 10.32
N THR A 143 -1.04 -3.63 9.29
CA THR A 143 -0.30 -2.38 9.44
C THR A 143 -0.70 -1.37 8.37
N CYS A 144 -0.78 -0.09 8.75
CA CYS A 144 -0.63 1.01 7.82
C CYS A 144 0.86 1.37 7.83
N TYR A 145 1.58 1.05 6.79
CA TYR A 145 3.03 1.11 6.76
C TYR A 145 3.51 2.17 5.76
N TYR A 146 4.24 3.15 6.26
CA TYR A 146 4.93 4.13 5.43
C TYR A 146 6.40 3.74 5.26
N ASP A 147 7.11 3.57 6.37
CA ASP A 147 8.48 3.05 6.44
C ASP A 147 8.75 2.41 7.82
N GLU A 148 10.00 2.04 8.12
CA GLU A 148 10.39 1.43 9.40
C GLU A 148 10.35 2.41 10.59
N ASN A 149 10.20 3.71 10.36
CA ASN A 149 10.12 4.73 11.38
C ASN A 149 8.68 5.22 11.60
N THR A 150 7.80 4.99 10.60
CA THR A 150 6.44 5.53 10.61
C THR A 150 5.45 4.47 10.16
N PHE A 151 4.73 3.91 11.09
CA PHE A 151 3.66 2.93 10.84
C PHE A 151 2.69 2.81 12.01
N LEU A 152 1.47 2.42 11.69
CA LEU A 152 0.46 1.98 12.66
C LEU A 152 0.33 0.47 12.56
N LYS A 153 0.40 -0.26 13.66
CA LYS A 153 0.09 -1.68 13.67
C LYS A 153 -1.08 -2.02 14.59
N PHE A 154 -1.92 -2.90 14.12
CA PHE A 154 -3.07 -3.43 14.83
C PHE A 154 -3.06 -4.96 14.73
N GLY A 155 -3.13 -5.65 15.85
CA GLY A 155 -3.06 -7.10 15.82
C GLY A 155 -3.16 -7.79 17.17
N ILE A 156 -2.77 -9.04 17.17
CA ILE A 156 -2.74 -9.92 18.33
C ILE A 156 -1.29 -10.05 18.80
N PHE A 157 -1.08 -9.81 20.07
CA PHE A 157 0.20 -9.94 20.73
C PHE A 157 0.11 -11.03 21.81
N ALA A 158 1.07 -11.95 21.80
CA ALA A 158 1.24 -12.94 22.86
C ALA A 158 2.20 -12.39 23.93
N THR A 159 1.79 -12.41 25.20
CA THR A 159 2.67 -11.99 26.28
C THR A 159 3.93 -12.85 26.36
N LYS A 160 4.99 -12.34 27.02
CA LYS A 160 6.29 -13.04 27.11
C LYS A 160 6.35 -14.11 28.20
N GLU A 161 5.24 -14.38 28.87
CA GLU A 161 5.12 -15.41 29.91
C GLU A 161 5.22 -16.82 29.29
N GLU A 162 5.57 -17.81 30.05
CA GLU A 162 5.65 -19.22 29.64
C GLU A 162 4.30 -19.71 29.07
N ASN A 163 3.19 -19.29 29.70
CA ASN A 163 1.83 -19.48 29.18
C ASN A 163 1.29 -18.15 28.68
N PRO A 164 1.51 -17.78 27.40
CA PRO A 164 1.22 -16.46 26.92
C PRO A 164 -0.28 -16.18 26.84
N ARG A 165 -0.67 -15.00 27.30
CA ARG A 165 -2.02 -14.46 27.09
C ARG A 165 -2.03 -13.73 25.77
N LEU A 166 -3.15 -13.82 25.05
CA LEU A 166 -3.38 -13.06 23.82
C LEU A 166 -4.02 -11.71 24.15
N LEU A 167 -3.40 -10.66 23.66
CA LEU A 167 -3.88 -9.29 23.81
C LEU A 167 -4.09 -8.69 22.44
N VAL A 168 -5.18 -7.96 22.26
CA VAL A 168 -5.33 -7.06 21.11
C VAL A 168 -4.51 -5.82 21.39
N LYS A 169 -3.70 -5.42 20.42
CA LYS A 169 -2.79 -4.30 20.56
C LYS A 169 -2.90 -3.37 19.36
N VAL A 170 -2.93 -2.07 19.64
CA VAL A 170 -2.68 -1.01 18.69
C VAL A 170 -1.39 -0.33 19.11
N ALA A 171 -0.50 -0.08 18.16
CA ALA A 171 0.72 0.66 18.41
C ALA A 171 1.03 1.57 17.22
N GLU A 172 1.39 2.80 17.53
CA GLU A 172 1.79 3.81 16.58
C GLU A 172 3.30 4.07 16.72
N TYR A 173 3.95 4.20 15.58
CA TYR A 173 5.34 4.60 15.47
C TYR A 173 5.41 5.81 14.58
N ILE A 174 5.96 6.91 15.09
CA ILE A 174 6.16 8.16 14.36
C ILE A 174 7.60 8.59 14.57
N ASP A 175 8.35 8.83 13.49
CA ASP A 175 9.76 9.20 13.50
C ASP A 175 10.64 8.30 14.39
N GLY A 176 10.32 7.01 14.43
CA GLY A 176 11.02 6.03 15.26
C GLY A 176 10.61 5.98 16.73
N TYR A 177 9.70 6.83 17.18
CA TYR A 177 9.13 6.79 18.53
C TYR A 177 7.89 5.92 18.56
N LYS A 178 7.78 5.13 19.62
CA LYS A 178 6.63 4.27 19.86
C LYS A 178 5.67 4.93 20.84
N GLU A 179 4.44 5.14 20.39
CA GLU A 179 3.31 5.49 21.24
C GLU A 179 2.33 4.30 21.27
N GLY A 180 1.85 3.93 22.45
CA GLY A 180 0.85 2.87 22.60
C GLY A 180 0.84 2.17 23.95
#